data_79f23edfe2db47296bb1b3f2fe1f7ff0
#
_entry.id   79f23edfe2db47296bb1b3f2fe1f7ff0
#
_cell.length_a   1.000
_cell.length_b   1.000
_cell.length_c   1.000
_cell.angle_alpha   90.00
_cell.angle_beta   90.00
_cell.angle_gamma   90.00
#
_symmetry.space_group_name_H-M   'P 1'
#
loop_
_entity.id
_entity.type
_entity.pdbx_description
1 polymer ?
#
loop_
_entity_poly.entity_id
_entity_poly.type
_entity_poly.pdbx_seq_one_letter_code
_entity_poly.pdbx_strand_id
1 'polypeptide(L)'
;MLLLTFPVLATASLVLAQAPSEAQADLARAREFAGALRYEEAVVEYQRYLGHPDRPSAERAQALLELGFIHLLLEDPVNAEQRTTEALELDAWVRPPSDAPQKQKDLVERVRAMLAARPKLEVLPREDAGRPQVVRASLKDPQEKASEVLLRHAPVPGGPYRATPMVCQDGTCEGELPAPRRTASFTAWYFVEALDTQGNTVARAANPLAPLQLSVIEQKPWYDSPWVYAGGAALVVGAATVFFIASDPRK
;
A
#
# COMPACT_ATOMS: atom_id res chain seq x y z
N MET A 1 -62.16 -27.80 -30.49
CA MET A 1 -61.57 -27.25 -29.29
C MET A 1 -60.56 -28.30 -28.81
N LEU A 2 -59.24 -28.13 -29.21
CA LEU A 2 -58.17 -29.09 -28.95
C LEU A 2 -57.31 -28.53 -27.83
N LEU A 3 -57.35 -29.17 -26.67
CA LEU A 3 -56.50 -28.84 -25.52
C LEU A 3 -55.15 -29.54 -25.69
N LEU A 4 -54.12 -28.75 -25.99
CA LEU A 4 -52.71 -29.19 -25.98
C LEU A 4 -52.18 -29.09 -24.56
N THR A 5 -51.98 -30.24 -23.90
CA THR A 5 -51.28 -30.37 -22.63
C THR A 5 -49.76 -30.44 -22.88
N PHE A 6 -49.00 -29.41 -22.44
CA PHE A 6 -47.54 -29.43 -22.43
C PHE A 6 -47.04 -30.13 -21.16
N PRO A 7 -46.12 -31.12 -21.25
CA PRO A 7 -45.48 -31.68 -20.08
C PRO A 7 -44.37 -30.72 -19.59
N VAL A 8 -44.46 -30.27 -18.33
CA VAL A 8 -43.41 -29.56 -17.65
C VAL A 8 -42.33 -30.57 -17.27
N LEU A 9 -41.20 -30.53 -17.99
CA LEU A 9 -40.00 -31.27 -17.65
C LEU A 9 -39.32 -30.54 -16.48
N ALA A 10 -39.46 -31.09 -15.27
CA ALA A 10 -38.69 -30.64 -14.09
C ALA A 10 -37.24 -31.12 -14.24
N THR A 11 -36.34 -30.21 -14.61
CA THR A 11 -34.90 -30.46 -14.58
C THR A 11 -34.43 -30.41 -13.13
N ALA A 12 -34.24 -31.58 -12.50
CA ALA A 12 -33.55 -31.70 -11.22
C ALA A 12 -32.06 -31.35 -11.42
N SER A 13 -31.64 -30.15 -11.01
CA SER A 13 -30.23 -29.79 -10.95
C SER A 13 -29.55 -30.60 -9.82
N LEU A 14 -28.80 -31.62 -10.21
CA LEU A 14 -27.88 -32.32 -9.29
C LEU A 14 -26.78 -31.30 -8.91
N VAL A 15 -26.87 -30.76 -7.72
CA VAL A 15 -25.72 -30.05 -7.08
C VAL A 15 -24.70 -31.13 -6.72
N LEU A 16 -23.71 -31.31 -7.60
CA LEU A 16 -22.53 -32.12 -7.28
C LEU A 16 -21.82 -31.44 -6.09
N ALA A 17 -21.93 -32.06 -4.90
CA ALA A 17 -21.13 -31.68 -3.75
C ALA A 17 -19.66 -31.89 -4.14
N GLN A 18 -18.91 -30.80 -4.36
CA GLN A 18 -17.47 -30.86 -4.60
C GLN A 18 -16.81 -31.40 -3.34
N ALA A 19 -15.93 -32.39 -3.50
CA ALA A 19 -15.12 -32.89 -2.40
C ALA A 19 -14.32 -31.71 -1.80
N PRO A 20 -14.21 -31.63 -0.46
CA PRO A 20 -13.45 -30.57 0.17
C PRO A 20 -12.01 -30.57 -0.37
N SER A 21 -11.47 -29.41 -0.64
CA SER A 21 -10.07 -29.31 -1.04
C SER A 21 -9.18 -29.84 0.08
N GLU A 22 -7.97 -30.29 -0.26
CA GLU A 22 -7.00 -30.82 0.73
C GLU A 22 -6.80 -29.84 1.89
N ALA A 23 -6.67 -28.56 1.61
CA ALA A 23 -6.54 -27.55 2.64
C ALA A 23 -7.81 -27.41 3.53
N GLN A 24 -9.02 -27.54 2.98
CA GLN A 24 -10.22 -27.55 3.80
C GLN A 24 -10.27 -28.78 4.72
N ALA A 25 -9.75 -29.93 4.25
CA ALA A 25 -9.61 -31.11 5.07
C ALA A 25 -8.59 -30.91 6.20
N ASP A 26 -7.45 -30.23 5.92
CA ASP A 26 -6.46 -29.90 6.95
C ASP A 26 -7.05 -28.98 8.02
N LEU A 27 -7.77 -27.93 7.62
CA LEU A 27 -8.42 -27.02 8.56
C LEU A 27 -9.50 -27.72 9.40
N ALA A 28 -10.27 -28.62 8.79
CA ALA A 28 -11.27 -29.41 9.52
C ALA A 28 -10.61 -30.31 10.57
N ARG A 29 -9.52 -31.02 10.23
CA ARG A 29 -8.74 -31.84 11.18
C ARG A 29 -8.14 -30.98 12.29
N ALA A 30 -7.59 -29.80 11.95
CA ALA A 30 -7.04 -28.89 12.95
C ALA A 30 -8.09 -28.52 14.02
N ARG A 31 -9.29 -28.17 13.58
CA ARG A 31 -10.41 -27.85 14.49
C ARG A 31 -10.90 -29.05 15.26
N GLU A 32 -10.92 -30.23 14.66
CA GLU A 32 -11.26 -31.48 15.33
C GLU A 32 -10.26 -31.79 16.48
N PHE A 33 -8.96 -31.72 16.20
CA PHE A 33 -7.93 -31.88 17.22
C PHE A 33 -8.02 -30.83 18.33
N ALA A 34 -8.25 -29.59 17.99
CA ALA A 34 -8.46 -28.51 18.96
C ALA A 34 -9.68 -28.81 19.88
N GLY A 35 -10.80 -29.24 19.29
CA GLY A 35 -12.00 -29.63 20.04
C GLY A 35 -11.81 -30.88 20.91
N ALA A 36 -10.90 -31.78 20.51
CA ALA A 36 -10.49 -32.93 21.30
C ALA A 36 -9.38 -32.64 22.34
N LEU A 37 -9.02 -31.35 22.53
CA LEU A 37 -7.95 -30.88 23.43
C LEU A 37 -6.54 -31.40 23.07
N ARG A 38 -6.34 -31.82 21.80
CA ARG A 38 -5.08 -32.30 21.24
C ARG A 38 -4.35 -31.15 20.57
N TYR A 39 -3.85 -30.22 21.37
CA TYR A 39 -3.39 -28.93 20.90
C TYR A 39 -2.12 -29.02 20.05
N GLU A 40 -1.17 -29.90 20.36
CA GLU A 40 0.06 -30.08 19.58
C GLU A 40 -0.24 -30.57 18.16
N GLU A 41 -1.17 -31.53 18.02
CA GLU A 41 -1.59 -32.04 16.72
C GLU A 41 -2.40 -30.98 15.95
N ALA A 42 -3.22 -30.19 16.65
CA ALA A 42 -3.93 -29.08 16.05
C ALA A 42 -2.96 -28.04 15.44
N VAL A 43 -1.87 -27.71 16.15
CA VAL A 43 -0.81 -26.80 15.64
C VAL A 43 -0.25 -27.31 14.30
N VAL A 44 0.06 -28.60 14.20
CA VAL A 44 0.62 -29.20 12.97
C VAL A 44 -0.35 -29.07 11.80
N GLU A 45 -1.64 -29.36 12.02
CA GLU A 45 -2.65 -29.28 10.95
C GLU A 45 -2.95 -27.81 10.55
N TYR A 46 -2.98 -26.86 11.52
CA TYR A 46 -3.08 -25.43 11.18
C TYR A 46 -1.89 -24.96 10.37
N GLN A 47 -0.66 -25.36 10.71
CA GLN A 47 0.54 -25.01 9.94
C GLN A 47 0.49 -25.60 8.53
N ARG A 48 0.00 -26.83 8.37
CA ARG A 48 -0.19 -27.45 7.05
C ARG A 48 -1.21 -26.66 6.22
N TYR A 49 -2.36 -26.32 6.81
CA TYR A 49 -3.36 -25.47 6.16
C TYR A 49 -2.78 -24.12 5.70
N LEU A 50 -2.03 -23.45 6.57
CA LEU A 50 -1.41 -22.15 6.28
C LEU A 50 -0.32 -22.22 5.21
N GLY A 51 0.26 -23.39 4.98
CA GLY A 51 1.23 -23.66 3.90
C GLY A 51 0.62 -23.69 2.50
N HIS A 52 -0.71 -23.79 2.35
CA HIS A 52 -1.37 -23.74 1.06
C HIS A 52 -1.46 -22.27 0.55
N PRO A 53 -0.90 -21.95 -0.65
CA PRO A 53 -0.77 -20.56 -1.11
C PRO A 53 -2.11 -19.92 -1.51
N ASP A 54 -3.04 -20.71 -2.09
CA ASP A 54 -4.25 -20.20 -2.76
C ASP A 54 -5.46 -20.10 -1.83
N ARG A 55 -5.31 -19.42 -0.68
CA ARG A 55 -6.40 -19.25 0.29
C ARG A 55 -6.84 -17.79 0.40
N PRO A 56 -8.17 -17.54 0.53
CA PRO A 56 -8.68 -16.21 0.82
C PRO A 56 -8.01 -15.64 2.08
N SER A 57 -7.64 -14.36 2.05
CA SER A 57 -6.98 -13.70 3.18
C SER A 57 -7.80 -13.78 4.47
N ALA A 58 -9.13 -13.65 4.39
CA ALA A 58 -10.02 -13.75 5.54
C ALA A 58 -10.00 -15.15 6.20
N GLU A 59 -9.98 -16.23 5.41
CA GLU A 59 -9.88 -17.59 5.96
C GLU A 59 -8.52 -17.86 6.61
N ARG A 60 -7.44 -17.34 5.98
CA ARG A 60 -6.10 -17.43 6.55
C ARG A 60 -5.98 -16.64 7.85
N ALA A 61 -6.54 -15.44 7.91
CA ALA A 61 -6.56 -14.63 9.11
C ALA A 61 -7.31 -15.32 10.25
N GLN A 62 -8.46 -15.93 9.94
CA GLN A 62 -9.22 -16.70 10.94
C GLN A 62 -8.43 -17.91 11.45
N ALA A 63 -7.77 -18.68 10.56
CA ALA A 63 -6.95 -19.82 10.94
C ALA A 63 -5.72 -19.40 11.79
N LEU A 64 -5.08 -18.29 11.44
CA LEU A 64 -3.98 -17.72 12.24
C LEU A 64 -4.45 -17.31 13.63
N LEU A 65 -5.63 -16.70 13.74
CA LEU A 65 -6.21 -16.33 15.03
C LEU A 65 -6.51 -17.55 15.88
N GLU A 66 -7.13 -18.60 15.29
CA GLU A 66 -7.40 -19.88 15.96
C GLU A 66 -6.10 -20.54 16.43
N LEU A 67 -5.05 -20.53 15.60
CA LEU A 67 -3.72 -21.04 15.97
C LEU A 67 -3.10 -20.22 17.11
N GLY A 68 -3.26 -18.90 17.12
CA GLY A 68 -2.83 -18.02 18.22
C GLY A 68 -3.52 -18.40 19.54
N PHE A 69 -4.80 -18.74 19.51
CA PHE A 69 -5.53 -19.23 20.69
C PHE A 69 -5.05 -20.60 21.19
N ILE A 70 -4.67 -21.49 20.27
CA ILE A 70 -4.06 -22.78 20.63
C ILE A 70 -2.74 -22.55 21.36
N HIS A 71 -1.86 -21.68 20.85
CA HIS A 71 -0.61 -21.34 21.54
C HIS A 71 -0.85 -20.70 22.92
N LEU A 72 -1.92 -19.90 23.08
CA LEU A 72 -2.29 -19.37 24.39
C LEU A 72 -2.69 -20.47 25.39
N LEU A 73 -3.35 -21.54 24.92
CA LEU A 73 -3.72 -22.70 25.73
C LEU A 73 -2.51 -23.60 26.07
N LEU A 74 -1.50 -23.62 25.20
CA LEU A 74 -0.21 -24.29 25.40
C LEU A 74 0.75 -23.48 26.28
N GLU A 75 0.31 -22.36 26.86
CA GLU A 75 1.13 -21.46 27.68
C GLU A 75 2.34 -20.88 26.92
N ASP A 76 2.19 -20.70 25.60
CA ASP A 76 3.19 -20.10 24.71
C ASP A 76 2.73 -18.70 24.27
N PRO A 77 2.91 -17.67 25.12
CA PRO A 77 2.42 -16.33 24.83
C PRO A 77 3.14 -15.66 23.65
N VAL A 78 4.38 -16.04 23.36
CA VAL A 78 5.17 -15.45 22.26
C VAL A 78 4.56 -15.84 20.91
N ASN A 79 4.35 -17.12 20.67
CA ASN A 79 3.71 -17.59 19.45
C ASN A 79 2.23 -17.17 19.39
N ALA A 80 1.51 -17.13 20.54
CA ALA A 80 0.14 -16.63 20.59
C ALA A 80 0.05 -15.17 20.10
N GLU A 81 0.90 -14.28 20.58
CA GLU A 81 0.97 -12.88 20.13
C GLU A 81 1.42 -12.76 18.67
N GLN A 82 2.41 -13.54 18.24
CA GLN A 82 2.87 -13.53 16.87
C GLN A 82 1.76 -13.93 15.89
N ARG A 83 1.09 -15.07 16.11
CA ARG A 83 0.02 -15.54 15.21
C ARG A 83 -1.20 -14.61 15.21
N THR A 84 -1.55 -14.06 16.37
CA THR A 84 -2.61 -13.04 16.46
C THR A 84 -2.22 -11.75 15.72
N THR A 85 -0.95 -11.36 15.76
CA THR A 85 -0.42 -10.20 15.00
C THR A 85 -0.54 -10.45 13.49
N GLU A 86 -0.07 -11.61 13.01
CA GLU A 86 -0.17 -12.01 11.61
C GLU A 86 -1.63 -12.05 11.13
N ALA A 87 -2.55 -12.53 11.96
CA ALA A 87 -3.98 -12.54 11.68
C ALA A 87 -4.54 -11.12 11.47
N LEU A 88 -4.25 -10.20 12.40
CA LEU A 88 -4.75 -8.83 12.36
C LEU A 88 -4.07 -7.96 11.28
N GLU A 89 -2.83 -8.27 10.91
CA GLU A 89 -2.15 -7.64 9.77
C GLU A 89 -2.75 -8.10 8.43
N LEU A 90 -3.21 -9.36 8.35
CA LEU A 90 -3.84 -9.91 7.15
C LEU A 90 -5.30 -9.45 6.99
N ASP A 91 -6.05 -9.39 8.12
CA ASP A 91 -7.42 -8.89 8.19
C ASP A 91 -7.63 -8.16 9.53
N ALA A 92 -7.64 -6.82 9.48
CA ALA A 92 -7.85 -5.98 10.66
C ALA A 92 -9.23 -6.18 11.33
N TRP A 93 -10.19 -6.76 10.59
CA TRP A 93 -11.56 -6.97 11.06
C TRP A 93 -11.80 -8.36 11.64
N VAL A 94 -10.82 -9.27 11.59
CA VAL A 94 -10.94 -10.60 12.19
C VAL A 94 -11.25 -10.48 13.68
N ARG A 95 -12.20 -11.26 14.16
CA ARG A 95 -12.68 -11.22 15.55
C ARG A 95 -12.70 -12.61 16.16
N PRO A 96 -12.45 -12.70 17.48
CA PRO A 96 -12.71 -13.93 18.20
C PRO A 96 -14.22 -14.24 18.18
N PRO A 97 -14.62 -15.53 18.32
CA PRO A 97 -16.01 -15.91 18.52
C PRO A 97 -16.64 -15.14 19.71
N SER A 98 -17.95 -14.91 19.66
CA SER A 98 -18.64 -14.14 20.70
C SER A 98 -18.56 -14.80 22.09
N ASP A 99 -18.52 -16.11 22.09
CA ASP A 99 -18.40 -16.99 23.27
C ASP A 99 -16.95 -17.30 23.67
N ALA A 100 -15.96 -16.73 22.98
CA ALA A 100 -14.56 -16.94 23.29
C ALA A 100 -14.22 -16.55 24.73
N PRO A 101 -13.34 -17.30 25.42
CA PRO A 101 -12.85 -16.96 26.74
C PRO A 101 -12.25 -15.56 26.83
N GLN A 102 -12.37 -14.91 27.99
CA GLN A 102 -11.87 -13.53 28.19
C GLN A 102 -10.39 -13.39 27.86
N LYS A 103 -9.55 -14.37 28.21
CA LYS A 103 -8.10 -14.37 27.88
C LYS A 103 -7.82 -14.25 26.39
N GLN A 104 -8.63 -14.88 25.54
CA GLN A 104 -8.49 -14.80 24.08
C GLN A 104 -8.91 -13.41 23.56
N LYS A 105 -9.99 -12.85 24.10
CA LYS A 105 -10.42 -11.47 23.79
C LYS A 105 -9.37 -10.45 24.20
N ASP A 106 -8.81 -10.60 25.40
CA ASP A 106 -7.77 -9.71 25.92
C ASP A 106 -6.48 -9.79 25.07
N LEU A 107 -6.11 -10.97 24.57
CA LEU A 107 -4.98 -11.13 23.64
C LEU A 107 -5.22 -10.32 22.36
N VAL A 108 -6.39 -10.48 21.74
CA VAL A 108 -6.72 -9.76 20.49
C VAL A 108 -6.73 -8.25 20.69
N GLU A 109 -7.34 -7.75 21.78
CA GLU A 109 -7.38 -6.32 22.08
C GLU A 109 -5.99 -5.76 22.38
N ARG A 110 -5.16 -6.49 23.12
CA ARG A 110 -3.77 -6.10 23.39
C ARG A 110 -2.94 -6.00 22.10
N VAL A 111 -3.03 -7.01 21.22
CA VAL A 111 -2.31 -7.00 19.94
C VAL A 111 -2.83 -5.90 19.04
N ARG A 112 -4.15 -5.66 19.01
CA ARG A 112 -4.76 -4.58 18.24
C ARG A 112 -4.28 -3.20 18.72
N ALA A 113 -4.21 -2.99 20.03
CA ALA A 113 -3.66 -1.77 20.63
C ALA A 113 -2.18 -1.60 20.28
N MET A 114 -1.39 -2.67 20.33
CA MET A 114 0.03 -2.67 19.92
C MET A 114 0.21 -2.30 18.44
N LEU A 115 -0.60 -2.86 17.54
CA LEU A 115 -0.57 -2.54 16.10
C LEU A 115 -1.00 -1.10 15.82
N ALA A 116 -2.02 -0.60 16.55
CA ALA A 116 -2.47 0.79 16.43
C ALA A 116 -1.42 1.79 16.92
N ALA A 117 -0.57 1.39 17.87
CA ALA A 117 0.50 2.20 18.43
C ALA A 117 1.80 2.17 17.61
N ARG A 118 1.90 1.31 16.60
CA ARG A 118 3.06 1.30 15.68
C ARG A 118 3.09 2.58 14.85
N PRO A 119 4.27 3.20 14.69
CA PRO A 119 4.42 4.30 13.75
C PRO A 119 4.04 3.86 12.33
N LYS A 120 3.25 4.69 11.65
CA LYS A 120 2.84 4.47 10.25
C LYS A 120 3.28 5.65 9.41
N LEU A 121 3.88 5.35 8.28
CA LEU A 121 4.38 6.35 7.34
C LEU A 121 3.78 6.04 5.97
N GLU A 122 3.08 7.02 5.40
CA GLU A 122 2.43 6.90 4.09
C GLU A 122 2.83 8.08 3.21
N VAL A 123 3.20 7.81 1.96
CA VAL A 123 3.45 8.88 0.99
C VAL A 123 2.10 9.41 0.51
N LEU A 124 1.92 10.71 0.62
CA LEU A 124 0.71 11.38 0.18
C LEU A 124 0.68 11.55 -1.35
N PRO A 125 -0.52 11.56 -1.96
CA PRO A 125 -0.67 11.89 -3.36
C PRO A 125 -0.03 13.25 -3.68
N ARG A 126 0.55 13.34 -4.86
CA ARG A 126 1.18 14.56 -5.32
C ARG A 126 0.13 15.64 -5.58
N GLU A 127 0.35 16.82 -5.04
CA GLU A 127 -0.38 18.03 -5.44
C GLU A 127 0.41 18.72 -6.56
N ASP A 128 -0.23 18.91 -7.72
CA ASP A 128 0.38 19.52 -8.91
C ASP A 128 0.64 21.04 -8.79
N ALA A 129 0.55 21.60 -7.60
CA ALA A 129 0.66 23.02 -7.33
C ALA A 129 2.10 23.54 -7.29
N GLY A 130 2.78 23.57 -8.45
CA GLY A 130 3.99 24.41 -8.64
C GLY A 130 5.28 23.91 -7.99
N ARG A 131 5.29 22.80 -7.25
CA ARG A 131 6.49 22.19 -6.64
C ARG A 131 6.63 20.72 -7.01
N PRO A 132 6.96 20.41 -8.27
CA PRO A 132 6.95 19.02 -8.74
C PRO A 132 7.97 18.09 -8.08
N GLN A 133 8.97 18.63 -7.39
CA GLN A 133 10.03 17.89 -6.70
C GLN A 133 9.77 17.65 -5.21
N VAL A 134 8.69 18.19 -4.65
CA VAL A 134 8.37 17.99 -3.24
C VAL A 134 7.65 16.67 -3.04
N VAL A 135 8.17 15.85 -2.13
CA VAL A 135 7.55 14.63 -1.65
C VAL A 135 6.92 14.92 -0.30
N ARG A 136 5.65 14.56 -0.14
CA ARG A 136 4.93 14.65 1.12
C ARG A 136 4.64 13.26 1.67
N ALA A 137 4.78 13.11 2.97
CA ALA A 137 4.43 11.90 3.68
C ALA A 137 3.64 12.22 4.95
N SER A 138 2.66 11.38 5.27
CA SER A 138 1.95 11.44 6.54
C SER A 138 2.61 10.49 7.53
N LEU A 139 3.04 10.99 8.67
CA LEU A 139 3.56 10.22 9.79
C LEU A 139 2.51 10.20 10.90
N LYS A 140 2.02 9.01 11.24
CA LYS A 140 1.21 8.75 12.44
C LYS A 140 2.08 8.02 13.44
N ASP A 141 2.54 8.70 14.46
CA ASP A 141 3.41 8.16 15.51
C ASP A 141 2.86 8.48 16.91
N PRO A 142 1.87 7.69 17.39
CA PRO A 142 1.23 7.96 18.69
C PRO A 142 2.18 7.85 19.89
N GLN A 143 3.34 7.26 19.73
CA GLN A 143 4.32 7.05 20.80
C GLN A 143 5.56 7.92 20.65
N GLU A 144 5.58 8.83 19.66
CA GLU A 144 6.69 9.76 19.39
C GLU A 144 8.06 9.04 19.28
N LYS A 145 8.06 7.85 18.67
CA LYS A 145 9.27 7.04 18.49
C LYS A 145 10.18 7.55 17.39
N ALA A 146 9.59 8.21 16.38
CA ALA A 146 10.33 8.76 15.26
C ALA A 146 11.01 10.08 15.69
N SER A 147 12.32 10.13 15.58
CA SER A 147 13.12 11.34 15.81
C SER A 147 13.46 12.09 14.53
N GLU A 148 13.54 11.37 13.41
CA GLU A 148 13.90 11.92 12.11
C GLU A 148 13.13 11.19 10.99
N VAL A 149 12.74 11.94 9.95
CA VAL A 149 12.16 11.38 8.72
C VAL A 149 13.07 11.70 7.55
N LEU A 150 13.46 10.68 6.80
CA LEU A 150 14.38 10.78 5.68
C LEU A 150 13.71 10.41 4.37
N LEU A 151 13.89 11.26 3.37
CA LEU A 151 13.62 10.95 1.97
C LEU A 151 14.87 10.31 1.36
N ARG A 152 14.81 9.02 1.06
CA ARG A 152 15.87 8.28 0.38
C ARG A 152 15.62 8.30 -1.11
N HIS A 153 16.56 8.79 -1.91
CA HIS A 153 16.39 8.92 -3.34
C HIS A 153 17.63 8.50 -4.13
N ALA A 154 17.39 7.98 -5.35
CA ALA A 154 18.43 7.60 -6.30
C ALA A 154 17.98 7.91 -7.73
N PRO A 155 18.90 8.16 -8.68
CA PRO A 155 18.57 8.40 -10.08
C PRO A 155 18.14 7.13 -10.83
N VAL A 156 18.48 5.94 -10.29
CA VAL A 156 18.14 4.63 -10.86
C VAL A 156 17.63 3.71 -9.75
N PRO A 157 16.71 2.76 -10.05
CA PRO A 157 16.24 1.79 -9.07
C PRO A 157 17.39 0.90 -8.59
N GLY A 158 17.48 0.65 -7.29
CA GLY A 158 18.57 -0.15 -6.69
C GLY A 158 19.94 0.53 -6.65
N GLY A 159 20.03 1.80 -7.06
CA GLY A 159 21.27 2.58 -6.97
C GLY A 159 21.60 3.03 -5.54
N PRO A 160 22.74 3.71 -5.35
CA PRO A 160 23.07 4.26 -4.04
C PRO A 160 22.05 5.36 -3.67
N TYR A 161 21.23 5.09 -2.65
CA TYR A 161 20.25 6.05 -2.15
C TYR A 161 20.95 7.12 -1.30
N ARG A 162 20.67 8.37 -1.64
CA ARG A 162 21.05 9.54 -0.82
C ARG A 162 19.90 9.88 0.11
N ALA A 163 20.26 10.35 1.32
CA ALA A 163 19.29 10.80 2.31
C ALA A 163 19.12 12.32 2.24
N THR A 164 17.89 12.77 2.28
CA THR A 164 17.51 14.17 2.46
C THR A 164 16.57 14.24 3.66
N PRO A 165 16.87 15.03 4.71
CA PRO A 165 15.96 15.20 5.83
C PRO A 165 14.64 15.82 5.37
N MET A 166 13.54 15.36 5.95
CA MET A 166 12.21 15.93 5.75
C MET A 166 11.82 16.82 6.93
N VAL A 167 11.13 17.90 6.68
CA VAL A 167 10.58 18.76 7.73
C VAL A 167 9.17 18.29 8.03
N CYS A 168 8.91 17.93 9.29
CA CYS A 168 7.61 17.44 9.73
C CYS A 168 6.87 18.50 10.55
N GLN A 169 5.60 18.76 10.22
CA GLN A 169 4.69 19.64 10.97
C GLN A 169 3.31 18.96 11.01
N ASP A 170 2.73 18.86 12.20
CA ASP A 170 1.39 18.29 12.41
C ASP A 170 1.18 16.92 11.76
N GLY A 171 2.21 16.05 11.82
CA GLY A 171 2.17 14.71 11.24
C GLY A 171 2.33 14.66 9.71
N THR A 172 2.54 15.80 9.06
CA THR A 172 2.89 15.87 7.63
C THR A 172 4.36 16.23 7.48
N CYS A 173 5.09 15.41 6.74
CA CYS A 173 6.50 15.59 6.46
C CYS A 173 6.71 15.98 4.99
N GLU A 174 7.48 17.03 4.74
CA GLU A 174 7.83 17.50 3.39
C GLU A 174 9.35 17.39 3.17
N GLY A 175 9.72 16.83 2.03
CA GLY A 175 11.12 16.72 1.60
C GLY A 175 11.25 17.05 0.12
N GLU A 176 12.32 17.72 -0.25
CA GLU A 176 12.58 18.11 -1.63
C GLU A 176 13.62 17.19 -2.27
N LEU A 177 13.29 16.64 -3.45
CA LEU A 177 14.23 15.90 -4.28
C LEU A 177 15.17 16.88 -4.96
N PRO A 178 16.49 16.76 -4.79
CA PRO A 178 17.44 17.65 -5.44
C PRO A 178 17.39 17.47 -6.96
N ALA A 179 16.98 18.52 -7.67
CA ALA A 179 16.98 18.54 -9.13
C ALA A 179 18.41 18.55 -9.67
N PRO A 180 18.71 17.78 -10.71
CA PRO A 180 19.98 17.86 -11.41
C PRO A 180 20.18 19.27 -12.00
N ARG A 181 21.34 19.87 -11.76
CA ARG A 181 21.62 21.30 -12.10
C ARG A 181 21.44 21.71 -13.57
N ARG A 182 21.17 20.77 -14.49
CA ARG A 182 21.14 21.02 -15.94
C ARG A 182 20.03 20.31 -16.70
N THR A 183 19.13 19.62 -16.04
CA THR A 183 18.05 18.89 -16.70
C THR A 183 16.71 19.43 -16.27
N ALA A 184 15.99 19.91 -17.24
CA ALA A 184 14.64 20.41 -17.11
C ALA A 184 13.63 19.32 -16.73
N SER A 185 13.93 18.07 -17.07
CA SER A 185 13.13 16.90 -16.74
C SER A 185 14.02 15.82 -16.13
N PHE A 186 13.57 15.18 -15.06
CA PHE A 186 14.29 14.07 -14.43
C PHE A 186 13.34 13.05 -13.81
N THR A 187 13.85 11.84 -13.63
CA THR A 187 13.18 10.78 -12.88
C THR A 187 14.02 10.44 -11.68
N ALA A 188 13.38 10.32 -10.53
CA ALA A 188 14.00 9.86 -9.29
C ALA A 188 13.23 8.66 -8.74
N TRP A 189 13.96 7.74 -8.16
CA TRP A 189 13.43 6.61 -7.42
C TRP A 189 13.63 6.88 -5.94
N TYR A 190 12.56 6.74 -5.13
CA TYR A 190 12.63 7.14 -3.74
C TYR A 190 11.77 6.26 -2.84
N PHE A 191 12.07 6.32 -1.56
CA PHE A 191 11.24 5.83 -0.46
C PHE A 191 11.44 6.74 0.73
N VAL A 192 10.51 6.67 1.69
CA VAL A 192 10.58 7.48 2.91
C VAL A 192 10.73 6.55 4.11
N GLU A 193 11.61 6.90 5.05
CA GLU A 193 11.78 6.16 6.29
C GLU A 193 11.83 7.10 7.50
N ALA A 194 11.22 6.65 8.59
CA ALA A 194 11.30 7.30 9.88
C ALA A 194 12.27 6.53 10.79
N LEU A 195 13.16 7.23 11.42
CA LEU A 195 14.20 6.67 12.30
C LEU A 195 13.95 7.08 13.75
N ASP A 196 14.33 6.20 14.68
CA ASP A 196 14.40 6.53 16.10
C ASP A 196 15.68 7.30 16.44
N THR A 197 15.84 7.65 17.72
CA THR A 197 17.05 8.35 18.24
C THR A 197 18.34 7.52 18.13
N GLN A 198 18.23 6.22 17.88
CA GLN A 198 19.36 5.30 17.71
C GLN A 198 19.68 5.05 16.23
N GLY A 199 18.88 5.63 15.31
CA GLY A 199 19.01 5.43 13.86
C GLY A 199 18.37 4.16 13.32
N ASN A 200 17.55 3.46 14.13
CA ASN A 200 16.79 2.30 13.63
C ASN A 200 15.52 2.75 12.90
N THR A 201 15.17 2.05 11.85
CA THR A 201 13.93 2.33 11.11
C THR A 201 12.70 1.87 11.91
N VAL A 202 11.84 2.83 12.30
CA VAL A 202 10.58 2.58 13.02
C VAL A 202 9.36 2.54 12.11
N ALA A 203 9.41 3.22 10.96
CA ALA A 203 8.40 3.14 9.92
C ALA A 203 9.02 3.38 8.54
N ARG A 204 8.39 2.85 7.50
CA ARG A 204 8.85 3.03 6.12
C ARG A 204 7.66 3.04 5.16
N ALA A 205 7.72 3.95 4.19
CA ALA A 205 6.80 3.98 3.05
C ALA A 205 7.59 3.64 1.78
N ALA A 206 7.23 2.55 1.12
CA ALA A 206 8.00 1.85 0.10
C ALA A 206 9.32 1.27 0.65
N ASN A 207 10.19 0.73 -0.20
CA ASN A 207 11.46 0.15 0.23
C ASN A 207 12.51 0.15 -0.91
N PRO A 208 13.79 -0.11 -0.64
CA PRO A 208 14.84 -0.12 -1.66
C PRO A 208 14.62 -1.10 -2.81
N LEU A 209 13.87 -2.21 -2.58
CA LEU A 209 13.59 -3.24 -3.60
C LEU A 209 12.36 -2.89 -4.44
N ALA A 210 11.43 -2.09 -3.88
CA ALA A 210 10.22 -1.61 -4.54
C ALA A 210 10.06 -0.09 -4.25
N PRO A 211 10.97 0.77 -4.79
CA PRO A 211 10.91 2.20 -4.59
C PRO A 211 9.77 2.83 -5.38
N LEU A 212 9.30 3.98 -4.93
CA LEU A 212 8.39 4.81 -5.69
C LEU A 212 9.16 5.58 -6.77
N GLN A 213 8.48 5.88 -7.87
CA GLN A 213 9.04 6.67 -8.97
C GLN A 213 8.41 8.05 -9.01
N LEU A 214 9.24 9.08 -9.09
CA LEU A 214 8.82 10.44 -9.37
C LEU A 214 9.44 10.91 -10.68
N SER A 215 8.59 11.24 -11.66
CA SER A 215 9.02 11.88 -12.91
C SER A 215 8.61 13.35 -12.87
N VAL A 216 9.59 14.22 -12.95
CA VAL A 216 9.40 15.67 -13.07
C VAL A 216 9.63 16.03 -14.52
N ILE A 217 8.57 16.53 -15.17
CA ILE A 217 8.63 17.01 -16.55
C ILE A 217 8.56 18.53 -16.50
N GLU A 218 9.59 19.20 -17.02
CA GLU A 218 9.52 20.66 -17.17
C GLU A 218 8.42 21.02 -18.17
N GLN A 219 7.48 21.82 -17.73
CA GLN A 219 6.56 22.47 -18.66
C GLN A 219 7.32 23.61 -19.33
N LYS A 220 7.71 23.41 -20.60
CA LYS A 220 8.27 24.51 -21.39
C LYS A 220 7.27 25.65 -21.40
N PRO A 221 7.68 26.86 -21.03
CA PRO A 221 6.79 28.00 -21.07
C PRO A 221 6.26 28.20 -22.51
N TRP A 222 4.99 28.58 -22.62
CA TRP A 222 4.29 28.68 -23.90
C TRP A 222 5.02 29.57 -24.94
N TYR A 223 5.85 30.53 -24.47
CA TYR A 223 6.65 31.41 -25.32
C TYR A 223 7.88 30.73 -25.95
N ASP A 224 8.30 29.55 -25.44
CA ASP A 224 9.34 28.71 -26.06
C ASP A 224 8.78 27.80 -27.18
N SER A 225 7.49 27.92 -27.47
CA SER A 225 6.88 27.22 -28.58
C SER A 225 7.35 27.79 -29.92
N PRO A 226 7.79 26.97 -30.88
CA PRO A 226 8.19 27.44 -32.21
C PRO A 226 7.14 28.31 -32.90
N TRP A 227 5.87 28.11 -32.58
CA TRP A 227 4.74 28.88 -33.10
C TRP A 227 4.71 30.35 -32.61
N VAL A 228 5.24 30.62 -31.41
CA VAL A 228 5.34 31.98 -30.89
C VAL A 228 6.36 32.78 -31.71
N TYR A 229 7.48 32.16 -32.05
CA TYR A 229 8.50 32.78 -32.91
C TYR A 229 7.99 32.94 -34.35
N ALA A 230 7.28 31.95 -34.88
CA ALA A 230 6.67 32.05 -36.21
C ALA A 230 5.58 33.13 -36.27
N GLY A 231 4.72 33.23 -35.25
CA GLY A 231 3.70 34.26 -35.13
C GLY A 231 4.30 35.67 -34.95
N GLY A 232 5.33 35.79 -34.12
CA GLY A 232 6.08 37.04 -33.92
C GLY A 232 6.76 37.51 -35.19
N ALA A 233 7.40 36.62 -35.94
CA ALA A 233 8.02 36.94 -37.23
C ALA A 233 6.99 37.40 -38.27
N ALA A 234 5.81 36.75 -38.32
CA ALA A 234 4.73 37.15 -39.22
C ALA A 234 4.19 38.56 -38.90
N LEU A 235 4.08 38.93 -37.62
CA LEU A 235 3.67 40.25 -37.19
C LEU A 235 4.70 41.34 -37.58
N VAL A 236 6.00 41.06 -37.43
CA VAL A 236 7.08 42.00 -37.80
C VAL A 236 7.13 42.20 -39.30
N VAL A 237 6.99 41.12 -40.09
CA VAL A 237 6.95 41.21 -41.56
C VAL A 237 5.68 41.93 -42.03
N GLY A 238 4.53 41.68 -41.41
CA GLY A 238 3.27 42.35 -41.70
C GLY A 238 3.32 43.86 -41.42
N ALA A 239 3.89 44.25 -40.28
CA ALA A 239 4.05 45.68 -39.92
C ALA A 239 5.03 46.41 -40.86
N ALA A 240 6.13 45.77 -41.26
CA ALA A 240 7.08 46.34 -42.21
C ALA A 240 6.45 46.52 -43.59
N THR A 241 5.63 45.58 -44.07
CA THR A 241 4.92 45.71 -45.37
C THR A 241 3.90 46.85 -45.36
N VAL A 242 3.15 47.00 -44.27
CA VAL A 242 2.19 48.11 -44.13
C VAL A 242 2.91 49.47 -44.11
N PHE A 243 4.05 49.56 -43.43
CA PHE A 243 4.85 50.80 -43.37
C PHE A 243 5.42 51.17 -44.74
N PHE A 244 5.89 50.21 -45.53
CA PHE A 244 6.40 50.44 -46.90
C PHE A 244 5.30 50.90 -47.88
N ILE A 245 4.09 50.37 -47.77
CA ILE A 245 2.96 50.77 -48.62
C ILE A 245 2.46 52.19 -48.28
N ALA A 246 2.48 52.53 -46.96
CA ALA A 246 2.03 53.82 -46.47
C ALA A 246 3.04 54.97 -46.71
N SER A 247 4.32 54.66 -46.94
CA SER A 247 5.39 55.61 -47.14
C SER A 247 5.80 55.84 -48.63
N ASP A 248 5.05 55.29 -49.60
CA ASP A 248 5.33 55.52 -51.03
C ASP A 248 4.94 56.96 -51.43
N PRO A 249 5.89 57.86 -51.73
CA PRO A 249 5.63 59.23 -51.98
C PRO A 249 5.12 59.53 -53.44
N ARG A 250 4.66 58.50 -54.16
CA ARG A 250 4.20 58.60 -55.56
C ARG A 250 2.66 58.55 -55.70
N LYS A 251 1.96 59.00 -54.69
CA LYS A 251 0.54 59.30 -54.84
C LYS A 251 0.28 60.75 -54.53
#